data_b2e8ba6f5a64a86e2a9bebb2d6a7e3b5
#
_entry.id   b2e8ba6f5a64a86e2a9bebb2d6a7e3b5
#
_cell.length_a   1.000
_cell.length_b   1.000
_cell.length_c   1.000
_cell.angle_alpha   90.00
_cell.angle_beta   90.00
_cell.angle_gamma   90.00
#
_symmetry.space_group_name_H-M   'P 1'
#
loop_
_entity.id
_entity.type
_entity.pdbx_description
1 polymer ?
#
loop_
_entity_poly.entity_id
_entity_poly.type
_entity_poly.pdbx_seq_one_letter_code
_entity_poly.pdbx_strand_id
1 'polypeptide(L)'
;MVGYSRASSTTMIVGNALGELMNSIYSFAEKENVKSFCVGHSLGSHVCGFTGKTKQLDGIIAIDPAGPDFENHLEENRLDKGDAKYVEAIHSDAGWAGIVKPVGHVDIYLNGGGNQPHCYGWSGEIGCDHAFPLWYLPQIWERGAKQSICRATMKCSNMTTHMVCKFHYS
;
A
#
# COMPACT_ATOMS: atom_id res chain seq x y z
N MET A 1 15.14 -6.90 15.29
CA MET A 1 14.75 -7.89 14.25
C MET A 1 13.75 -8.92 14.74
N VAL A 2 13.88 -9.48 15.94
CA VAL A 2 12.89 -10.47 16.48
C VAL A 2 11.45 -9.92 16.50
N GLY A 3 11.30 -8.62 16.76
CA GLY A 3 9.97 -7.99 16.76
C GLY A 3 9.31 -7.88 15.40
N TYR A 4 10.08 -7.56 14.35
CA TYR A 4 9.56 -7.43 12.99
C TYR A 4 9.10 -8.78 12.42
N SER A 5 9.95 -9.83 12.46
CA SER A 5 9.58 -11.15 11.92
C SER A 5 8.37 -11.76 12.63
N ARG A 6 8.18 -11.46 13.92
CA ARG A 6 6.97 -11.86 14.63
C ARG A 6 5.76 -11.06 14.13
N ALA A 7 5.90 -9.77 13.92
CA ALA A 7 4.82 -8.93 13.40
C ALA A 7 4.45 -9.32 11.97
N SER A 8 5.44 -9.54 11.09
CA SER A 8 5.19 -9.96 9.71
C SER A 8 4.45 -11.30 9.63
N SER A 9 4.86 -12.28 10.43
CA SER A 9 4.19 -13.60 10.47
C SER A 9 2.75 -13.57 11.01
N THR A 10 2.36 -12.53 11.75
CA THR A 10 1.00 -12.40 12.27
C THR A 10 0.05 -11.63 11.35
N THR A 11 0.55 -10.99 10.28
CA THR A 11 -0.29 -10.21 9.34
C THR A 11 -1.42 -11.02 8.73
N MET A 12 -1.15 -12.27 8.35
CA MET A 12 -2.15 -13.18 7.81
C MET A 12 -3.26 -13.48 8.83
N ILE A 13 -2.88 -13.75 10.08
CA ILE A 13 -3.85 -14.07 11.14
C ILE A 13 -4.77 -12.88 11.38
N VAL A 14 -4.19 -11.69 11.48
CA VAL A 14 -4.95 -10.45 11.71
C VAL A 14 -5.83 -10.13 10.51
N GLY A 15 -5.30 -10.26 9.28
CA GLY A 15 -6.06 -10.00 8.07
C GLY A 15 -7.25 -10.93 7.88
N ASN A 16 -7.05 -12.24 8.12
CA ASN A 16 -8.12 -13.22 8.04
C ASN A 16 -9.23 -12.93 9.08
N ALA A 17 -8.84 -12.67 10.34
CA ALA A 17 -9.79 -12.33 11.40
C ALA A 17 -10.60 -11.06 11.05
N LEU A 18 -9.95 -10.05 10.48
CA LEU A 18 -10.62 -8.84 10.01
C LEU A 18 -11.60 -9.14 8.86
N GLY A 19 -11.22 -10.00 7.91
CA GLY A 19 -12.09 -10.43 6.82
C GLY A 19 -13.34 -11.17 7.33
N GLU A 20 -13.18 -12.05 8.31
CA GLU A 20 -14.31 -12.76 8.95
C GLU A 20 -15.24 -11.78 9.69
N LEU A 21 -14.66 -10.81 10.42
CA LEU A 21 -15.45 -9.76 11.07
C LEU A 21 -16.24 -8.95 10.02
N MET A 22 -15.61 -8.58 8.92
CA MET A 22 -16.29 -7.87 7.84
C MET A 22 -17.41 -8.70 7.21
N ASN A 23 -17.20 -10.00 6.98
CA ASN A 23 -18.26 -10.90 6.50
C ASN A 23 -19.46 -10.88 7.45
N SER A 24 -19.20 -10.90 8.76
CA SER A 24 -20.28 -10.84 9.78
C SER A 24 -21.03 -9.50 9.72
N ILE A 25 -20.30 -8.37 9.63
CA ILE A 25 -20.91 -7.02 9.53
C ILE A 25 -21.77 -6.94 8.25
N TYR A 26 -21.24 -7.38 7.11
CA TYR A 26 -21.95 -7.33 5.84
C TYR A 26 -23.19 -8.22 5.78
N SER A 27 -23.21 -9.33 6.52
CA SER A 27 -24.42 -10.16 6.63
C SER A 27 -25.61 -9.43 7.26
N PHE A 28 -25.34 -8.45 8.11
CA PHE A 28 -26.38 -7.58 8.68
C PHE A 28 -26.71 -6.37 7.79
N ALA A 29 -25.78 -5.95 6.94
CA ALA A 29 -25.90 -4.76 6.09
C ALA A 29 -26.37 -5.06 4.66
N GLU A 30 -26.83 -6.26 4.37
CA GLU A 30 -27.15 -6.77 3.01
C GLU A 30 -28.16 -5.95 2.18
N LYS A 31 -28.82 -4.98 2.78
CA LYS A 31 -29.81 -4.11 2.09
C LYS A 31 -29.23 -2.77 1.63
N GLU A 32 -28.00 -2.46 1.99
CA GLU A 32 -27.36 -1.19 1.63
C GLU A 32 -26.16 -1.46 0.72
N ASN A 33 -26.02 -0.64 -0.29
CA ASN A 33 -24.88 -0.71 -1.24
C ASN A 33 -23.60 -0.17 -0.55
N VAL A 34 -23.17 -0.87 0.51
CA VAL A 34 -22.01 -0.52 1.31
C VAL A 34 -20.75 -0.97 0.60
N LYS A 35 -19.84 -0.04 0.36
CA LYS A 35 -18.51 -0.33 -0.19
C LYS A 35 -17.48 -0.48 0.92
N SER A 36 -16.53 -1.40 0.71
CA SER A 36 -15.45 -1.70 1.64
C SER A 36 -14.10 -1.29 1.09
N PHE A 37 -13.39 -0.47 1.86
CA PHE A 37 -12.03 -0.07 1.55
C PHE A 37 -11.11 -0.35 2.72
N CYS A 38 -9.89 -0.78 2.42
CA CYS A 38 -8.83 -0.93 3.41
C CYS A 38 -7.65 -0.02 3.04
N VAL A 39 -7.17 0.75 4.00
CA VAL A 39 -5.97 1.56 3.86
C VAL A 39 -4.92 1.01 4.83
N GLY A 40 -3.79 0.56 4.30
CA GLY A 40 -2.72 -0.04 5.10
C GLY A 40 -1.38 0.58 4.80
N HIS A 41 -0.55 0.78 5.83
CA HIS A 41 0.84 1.20 5.71
C HIS A 41 1.77 0.05 6.11
N SER A 42 2.85 -0.14 5.37
CA SER A 42 3.88 -1.14 5.73
C SER A 42 3.29 -2.56 5.84
N LEU A 43 3.46 -3.21 6.99
CA LEU A 43 2.83 -4.49 7.32
C LEU A 43 1.29 -4.43 7.25
N GLY A 44 0.69 -3.28 7.54
CA GLY A 44 -0.75 -3.06 7.44
C GLY A 44 -1.28 -3.22 6.01
N SER A 45 -0.46 -2.97 4.98
CA SER A 45 -0.82 -3.24 3.59
C SER A 45 -1.04 -4.73 3.34
N HIS A 46 -0.21 -5.59 3.93
CA HIS A 46 -0.39 -7.04 3.83
C HIS A 46 -1.58 -7.53 4.66
N VAL A 47 -1.85 -6.91 5.81
CA VAL A 47 -3.10 -7.15 6.57
C VAL A 47 -4.32 -6.87 5.68
N CYS A 48 -4.35 -5.73 4.97
CA CYS A 48 -5.41 -5.43 4.00
C CYS A 48 -5.49 -6.49 2.90
N GLY A 49 -4.36 -6.96 2.38
CA GLY A 49 -4.31 -8.03 1.38
C GLY A 49 -4.94 -9.31 1.90
N PHE A 50 -4.54 -9.79 3.07
CA PHE A 50 -5.13 -11.00 3.68
C PHE A 50 -6.62 -10.81 4.04
N THR A 51 -7.03 -9.61 4.44
CA THR A 51 -8.45 -9.28 4.60
C THR A 51 -9.19 -9.47 3.28
N GLY A 52 -8.61 -8.97 2.18
CA GLY A 52 -9.16 -9.07 0.84
C GLY A 52 -9.27 -10.51 0.33
N LYS A 53 -8.32 -11.38 0.69
CA LYS A 53 -8.37 -12.83 0.38
C LYS A 53 -9.52 -13.55 1.10
N THR A 54 -9.87 -13.12 2.29
CA THR A 54 -10.96 -13.68 3.10
C THR A 54 -12.32 -13.07 2.73
N LYS A 55 -12.35 -11.76 2.50
CA LYS A 55 -13.52 -10.99 2.08
C LYS A 55 -13.11 -10.05 0.96
N GLN A 56 -13.53 -10.31 -0.28
CA GLN A 56 -13.21 -9.42 -1.39
C GLN A 56 -13.64 -7.99 -1.08
N LEU A 57 -12.66 -7.08 -1.08
CA LEU A 57 -12.85 -5.67 -0.84
C LEU A 57 -13.17 -4.93 -2.15
N ASP A 58 -13.83 -3.76 -2.06
CA ASP A 58 -13.99 -2.87 -3.20
C ASP A 58 -12.68 -2.16 -3.56
N GLY A 59 -11.87 -1.84 -2.55
CA GLY A 59 -10.55 -1.25 -2.79
C GLY A 59 -9.56 -1.42 -1.65
N ILE A 60 -8.28 -1.43 -2.02
CA ILE A 60 -7.15 -1.35 -1.09
C ILE A 60 -6.25 -0.19 -1.54
N ILE A 61 -5.89 0.67 -0.58
CA ILE A 61 -4.81 1.64 -0.72
C ILE A 61 -3.65 1.16 0.16
N ALA A 62 -2.60 0.70 -0.48
CA ALA A 62 -1.42 0.17 0.17
C ALA A 62 -0.32 1.23 0.16
N ILE A 63 0.04 1.73 1.33
CA ILE A 63 1.02 2.79 1.51
C ILE A 63 2.33 2.15 1.91
N ASP A 64 3.31 2.24 1.03
CA ASP A 64 4.65 1.65 1.14
C ASP A 64 4.61 0.23 1.73
N PRO A 65 3.99 -0.73 1.02
CA PRO A 65 3.85 -2.09 1.52
C PRO A 65 5.19 -2.67 1.93
N ALA A 66 5.25 -3.36 3.06
CA ALA A 66 6.50 -3.89 3.60
C ALA A 66 7.22 -4.82 2.61
N GLY A 67 8.54 -4.64 2.43
CA GLY A 67 9.38 -5.47 1.56
C GLY A 67 9.95 -6.70 2.29
N PRO A 68 10.64 -6.53 3.43
CA PRO A 68 11.21 -7.65 4.16
C PRO A 68 10.16 -8.70 4.50
N ASP A 69 10.48 -9.97 4.36
CA ASP A 69 9.59 -11.13 4.50
C ASP A 69 8.48 -11.27 3.45
N PHE A 70 8.30 -10.31 2.49
CA PHE A 70 7.22 -10.35 1.50
C PHE A 70 7.73 -10.25 0.05
N GLU A 71 8.88 -9.61 -0.19
CA GLU A 71 9.41 -9.38 -1.54
C GLU A 71 9.47 -10.65 -2.40
N ASN A 72 9.87 -11.77 -1.79
CA ASN A 72 10.06 -13.05 -2.48
C ASN A 72 8.91 -14.04 -2.26
N HIS A 73 7.86 -13.63 -1.55
CA HIS A 73 6.71 -14.49 -1.35
C HIS A 73 5.82 -14.53 -2.59
N LEU A 74 5.11 -15.65 -2.74
CA LEU A 74 4.04 -15.79 -3.72
C LEU A 74 2.87 -14.87 -3.37
N GLU A 75 2.04 -14.58 -4.35
CA GLU A 75 0.90 -13.66 -4.25
C GLU A 75 -0.10 -14.06 -3.15
N GLU A 76 -0.27 -15.36 -2.92
CA GLU A 76 -1.12 -15.88 -1.84
C GLU A 76 -0.62 -15.54 -0.43
N ASN A 77 0.68 -15.23 -0.27
CA ASN A 77 1.33 -14.98 1.02
C ASN A 77 1.70 -13.51 1.23
N ARG A 78 1.15 -12.61 0.44
CA ARG A 78 1.36 -11.16 0.53
C ARG A 78 0.20 -10.40 -0.10
N LEU A 79 0.23 -9.07 0.00
CA LEU A 79 -0.65 -8.21 -0.79
C LEU A 79 -0.47 -8.47 -2.29
N ASP A 80 -1.58 -8.55 -3.01
CA ASP A 80 -1.64 -8.67 -4.46
C ASP A 80 -2.87 -7.94 -5.03
N LYS A 81 -2.83 -7.64 -6.32
CA LYS A 81 -3.95 -7.00 -7.03
C LYS A 81 -5.26 -7.81 -6.99
N GLY A 82 -5.19 -9.13 -6.82
CA GLY A 82 -6.36 -10.01 -6.70
C GLY A 82 -7.15 -9.83 -5.40
N ASP A 83 -6.61 -9.14 -4.41
CA ASP A 83 -7.19 -9.02 -3.07
C ASP A 83 -8.36 -8.03 -2.98
N ALA A 84 -8.56 -7.20 -4.00
CA ALA A 84 -9.70 -6.30 -4.09
C ALA A 84 -10.08 -6.06 -5.56
N LYS A 85 -11.26 -5.45 -5.79
CA LYS A 85 -11.65 -4.99 -7.14
C LYS A 85 -10.68 -3.94 -7.67
N TYR A 86 -10.09 -3.13 -6.79
CA TYR A 86 -9.07 -2.15 -7.11
C TYR A 86 -8.02 -2.10 -6.00
N VAL A 87 -6.75 -2.22 -6.37
CA VAL A 87 -5.61 -2.10 -5.47
C VAL A 87 -4.68 -1.03 -6.02
N GLU A 88 -4.41 -0.01 -5.20
CA GLU A 88 -3.42 1.02 -5.46
C GLU A 88 -2.28 0.87 -4.45
N ALA A 89 -1.05 0.76 -4.94
CA ALA A 89 0.14 0.70 -4.12
C ALA A 89 1.01 1.95 -4.33
N ILE A 90 1.44 2.56 -3.25
CA ILE A 90 2.28 3.76 -3.25
C ILE A 90 3.62 3.37 -2.64
N HIS A 91 4.70 3.49 -3.42
CA HIS A 91 6.04 3.08 -3.04
C HIS A 91 6.90 4.32 -2.76
N SER A 92 7.54 4.35 -1.61
CA SER A 92 8.38 5.48 -1.16
C SER A 92 9.73 5.07 -0.58
N ASP A 93 9.86 3.83 -0.09
CA ASP A 93 11.10 3.27 0.50
C ASP A 93 11.41 1.88 -0.09
N ALA A 94 11.12 1.72 -1.39
CA ALA A 94 11.30 0.46 -2.12
C ALA A 94 12.77 0.00 -2.10
N GLY A 95 12.97 -1.24 -1.67
CA GLY A 95 14.29 -1.85 -1.54
C GLY A 95 14.92 -1.77 -0.15
N TRP A 96 14.31 -1.02 0.77
CA TRP A 96 14.65 -0.98 2.19
C TRP A 96 13.50 -1.51 3.05
N ALA A 97 12.59 -0.65 3.49
CA ALA A 97 11.42 -1.09 4.23
C ALA A 97 10.25 -1.47 3.30
N GLY A 98 10.14 -0.84 2.14
CA GLY A 98 9.09 -1.06 1.15
C GLY A 98 9.42 -2.14 0.12
N ILE A 99 8.39 -2.79 -0.40
CA ILE A 99 8.48 -3.76 -1.51
C ILE A 99 8.83 -3.05 -2.83
N VAL A 100 9.68 -3.70 -3.64
CA VAL A 100 10.14 -3.14 -4.93
C VAL A 100 9.18 -3.48 -6.07
N LYS A 101 8.67 -4.71 -6.06
CA LYS A 101 7.81 -5.20 -7.15
C LYS A 101 6.44 -4.55 -7.14
N PRO A 102 5.81 -4.39 -8.31
CA PRO A 102 4.41 -4.00 -8.39
C PRO A 102 3.51 -5.04 -7.73
N VAL A 103 2.55 -4.57 -6.94
CA VAL A 103 1.59 -5.43 -6.21
C VAL A 103 0.13 -4.97 -6.40
N GLY A 104 -0.07 -3.84 -7.05
CA GLY A 104 -1.38 -3.24 -7.29
C GLY A 104 -1.90 -3.41 -8.72
N HIS A 105 -3.09 -2.92 -8.99
CA HIS A 105 -3.55 -2.58 -10.33
C HIS A 105 -2.83 -1.30 -10.82
N VAL A 106 -2.57 -0.39 -9.87
CA VAL A 106 -1.77 0.82 -10.06
C VAL A 106 -0.70 0.86 -8.99
N ASP A 107 0.55 1.05 -9.41
CA ASP A 107 1.70 1.18 -8.53
C ASP A 107 2.36 2.55 -8.78
N ILE A 108 2.37 3.39 -7.75
CA ILE A 108 2.88 4.77 -7.80
C ILE A 108 4.22 4.81 -7.07
N TYR A 109 5.30 5.08 -7.78
CA TYR A 109 6.63 5.22 -7.20
C TYR A 109 6.94 6.70 -6.96
N LEU A 110 6.79 7.16 -5.72
CA LEU A 110 7.08 8.54 -5.35
C LEU A 110 8.58 8.83 -5.50
N ASN A 111 8.93 9.83 -6.27
CA ASN A 111 10.32 10.25 -6.52
C ASN A 111 11.25 9.09 -6.93
N GLY A 112 10.72 8.14 -7.67
CA GLY A 112 11.43 6.92 -8.07
C GLY A 112 11.28 5.75 -7.12
N GLY A 113 10.61 5.93 -5.98
CA GLY A 113 10.18 4.87 -5.06
C GLY A 113 11.13 4.54 -3.92
N GLY A 114 12.36 5.04 -3.92
CA GLY A 114 13.37 4.63 -2.92
C GLY A 114 13.73 5.72 -1.92
N ASN A 115 14.10 6.90 -2.40
CA ASN A 115 14.54 8.00 -1.53
C ASN A 115 13.63 9.21 -1.72
N GLN A 116 13.22 9.83 -0.62
CA GLN A 116 12.31 10.96 -0.66
C GLN A 116 13.03 12.29 -0.41
N PRO A 117 12.62 13.39 -1.09
CA PRO A 117 13.14 14.72 -0.78
C PRO A 117 12.93 15.04 0.70
N HIS A 118 13.90 15.72 1.31
CA HIS A 118 13.91 16.08 2.73
C HIS A 118 14.20 14.94 3.74
N CYS A 119 14.33 13.69 3.30
CA CYS A 119 14.78 12.58 4.13
C CYS A 119 16.31 12.45 4.19
N TYR A 120 17.05 13.25 3.43
CA TYR A 120 18.51 13.25 3.43
C TYR A 120 19.09 13.69 4.78
N GLY A 121 19.91 12.83 5.38
CA GLY A 121 20.61 13.13 6.64
C GLY A 121 20.02 12.50 7.88
N TRP A 122 18.89 11.85 7.81
CA TRP A 122 18.36 11.00 8.87
C TRP A 122 18.87 9.56 8.69
N SER A 123 20.18 9.43 8.63
CA SER A 123 20.85 8.14 8.57
C SER A 123 20.67 7.43 9.91
N GLY A 124 19.74 6.50 9.98
CA GLY A 124 19.61 5.57 11.09
C GLY A 124 18.21 5.24 11.60
N GLU A 125 17.20 5.98 11.23
CA GLU A 125 15.84 5.58 11.53
C GLU A 125 15.16 5.10 10.26
N ILE A 126 14.85 3.80 10.21
CA ILE A 126 13.87 3.22 9.30
C ILE A 126 12.60 4.03 9.47
N GLY A 127 12.40 5.05 8.68
CA GLY A 127 11.24 5.85 8.99
C GLY A 127 10.92 7.01 8.07
N CYS A 128 11.87 7.81 7.65
CA CYS A 128 11.52 9.03 6.92
C CYS A 128 10.94 8.70 5.54
N ASP A 129 11.67 7.97 4.70
CA ASP A 129 11.21 7.59 3.36
C ASP A 129 9.97 6.70 3.44
N HIS A 130 9.96 5.75 4.37
CA HIS A 130 8.85 4.82 4.61
C HIS A 130 7.59 5.53 5.13
N ALA A 131 7.72 6.52 5.99
CA ALA A 131 6.61 7.29 6.53
C ALA A 131 6.20 8.48 5.64
N PHE A 132 7.01 8.87 4.67
CA PHE A 132 6.79 10.04 3.83
C PHE A 132 5.37 10.12 3.23
N PRO A 133 4.80 9.05 2.67
CA PRO A 133 3.47 9.10 2.09
C PRO A 133 2.37 9.44 3.10
N LEU A 134 2.51 9.01 4.37
CA LEU A 134 1.52 9.27 5.40
C LEU A 134 1.36 10.77 5.69
N TRP A 135 2.44 11.54 5.49
CA TRP A 135 2.44 12.99 5.73
C TRP A 135 2.05 13.76 4.48
N TYR A 136 2.36 13.22 3.33
CA TYR A 136 2.21 13.91 2.06
C TYR A 136 0.82 13.68 1.42
N LEU A 137 0.31 12.45 1.45
CA LEU A 137 -0.98 12.10 0.82
C LEU A 137 -2.17 12.90 1.37
N PRO A 138 -2.32 13.11 2.70
CA PRO A 138 -3.40 13.93 3.22
C PRO A 138 -3.39 15.35 2.65
N GLN A 139 -2.21 15.94 2.47
CA GLN A 139 -2.06 17.28 1.92
C GLN A 139 -2.48 17.35 0.43
N ILE A 140 -2.23 16.27 -0.32
CA ILE A 140 -2.70 16.17 -1.71
C ILE A 140 -4.22 16.07 -1.74
N TRP A 141 -4.79 15.23 -0.91
CA TRP A 141 -6.24 15.02 -0.86
C TRP A 141 -6.99 16.26 -0.39
N GLU A 142 -6.50 16.96 0.64
CA GLU A 142 -7.11 18.20 1.15
C GLU A 142 -7.05 19.35 0.14
N ARG A 143 -5.94 19.50 -0.58
CA ARG A 143 -5.74 20.61 -1.52
C ARG A 143 -6.34 20.36 -2.90
N GLY A 144 -6.87 19.17 -3.12
CA GLY A 144 -7.32 18.72 -4.44
C GLY A 144 -6.14 18.50 -5.40
N ALA A 145 -6.17 17.42 -6.14
CA ALA A 145 -5.10 16.98 -7.05
C ALA A 145 -4.64 18.06 -8.06
N LYS A 146 -5.50 19.06 -8.34
CA LYS A 146 -5.20 20.12 -9.32
C LYS A 146 -4.06 21.05 -8.94
N GLN A 147 -3.83 21.34 -7.67
CA GLN A 147 -2.76 22.25 -7.25
C GLN A 147 -1.42 21.55 -7.00
N SER A 148 -1.44 20.27 -6.65
CA SER A 148 -0.22 19.49 -6.44
C SER A 148 0.39 18.98 -7.74
N ILE A 149 -0.43 18.77 -8.77
CA ILE A 149 0.00 18.31 -10.11
C ILE A 149 0.80 19.39 -10.85
N CYS A 150 0.65 20.68 -10.52
CA CYS A 150 1.38 21.76 -11.20
C CYS A 150 2.89 21.79 -10.94
N ARG A 151 3.39 21.01 -9.97
CA ARG A 151 4.82 20.91 -9.64
C ARG A 151 5.40 19.51 -9.75
N ALA A 152 4.62 18.58 -10.24
CA ALA A 152 5.04 17.19 -10.34
C ALA A 152 4.75 16.64 -11.74
N THR A 153 5.71 15.93 -12.31
CA THR A 153 5.51 15.18 -13.55
C THR A 153 5.27 13.72 -13.22
N MET A 154 4.10 13.22 -13.59
CA MET A 154 3.79 11.80 -13.51
C MET A 154 4.08 11.15 -14.86
N LYS A 155 4.96 10.16 -14.87
CA LYS A 155 5.19 9.28 -16.02
C LYS A 155 4.64 7.92 -15.69
N CYS A 156 3.61 7.50 -16.40
CA CYS A 156 3.04 6.18 -16.29
C CYS A 156 3.41 5.32 -17.50
N SER A 157 3.70 4.06 -17.26
CA SER A 157 3.90 3.05 -18.31
C SER A 157 3.00 1.85 -17.99
N ASN A 158 2.31 1.36 -19.02
CA ASN A 158 1.59 0.09 -18.92
C ASN A 158 2.60 -1.04 -19.04
N MET A 159 2.78 -1.79 -17.97
CA MET A 159 3.30 -3.15 -18.05
C MET A 159 2.11 -4.10 -18.30
N THR A 160 2.33 -5.24 -18.90
CA THR A 160 1.27 -6.15 -19.39
C THR A 160 0.18 -6.51 -18.38
N THR A 161 0.40 -6.26 -17.09
CA THR A 161 -0.53 -6.60 -16.00
C THR A 161 -0.68 -5.51 -14.93
N HIS A 162 0.12 -4.44 -14.98
CA HIS A 162 0.16 -3.38 -13.96
C HIS A 162 0.37 -2.02 -14.63
N MET A 163 -0.20 -0.97 -14.04
CA MET A 163 0.15 0.40 -14.37
C MET A 163 1.19 0.89 -13.36
N VAL A 164 2.36 1.26 -13.83
CA VAL A 164 3.45 1.82 -13.02
C VAL A 164 3.58 3.29 -13.29
N CYS A 165 3.39 4.11 -12.29
CA CYS A 165 3.52 5.55 -12.38
C CYS A 165 4.71 6.03 -11.54
N LYS A 166 5.62 6.79 -12.17
CA LYS A 166 6.71 7.45 -11.47
C LYS A 166 6.38 8.92 -11.30
N PHE A 167 6.36 9.35 -10.06
CA PHE A 167 6.06 10.71 -9.66
C PHE A 167 7.35 11.41 -9.26
N HIS A 168 7.68 12.51 -9.91
CA HIS A 168 8.84 13.32 -9.58
C HIS A 168 8.39 14.70 -9.13
N TYR A 169 8.79 15.07 -7.92
CA TYR A 169 8.61 16.42 -7.40
C TYR A 169 9.81 17.27 -7.80
N SER A 170 9.58 18.38 -8.48
CA SER A 170 10.60 19.37 -8.86
C SER A 170 10.58 20.56 -7.92
#